data_64a84a1a7ac428f8254e71dd23b0081d
#
_entry.id   64a84a1a7ac428f8254e71dd23b0081d
#
_cell.length_a   1.000
_cell.length_b   1.000
_cell.length_c   1.000
_cell.angle_alpha   90.00
_cell.angle_beta   90.00
_cell.angle_gamma   90.00
#
_symmetry.space_group_name_H-M   'P 1'
#
loop_
_entity.id
_entity.type
_entity.pdbx_description
1 polymer ?
#
loop_
_entity_poly.entity_id
_entity_poly.type
_entity_poly.pdbx_seq_one_letter_code
_entity_poly.pdbx_strand_id
1 'polypeptide(L)'
;MIFTIHDLGFSIAGLLLEGWLAFAARCVCALALLFAGWVCCRWLRKKLFPRLLQRSWHFAFTHPLLESFASPAARIAWYTGIYLALRSLPWAIPGFPALLLKVYRMLLVFLIGTGFYHASGIAALLLASSSEEVRTNRTLLTLLDKAYKIVVVLLCGATIAQESGLPVGSIVASAGLVGLTISLAAQDMAKNFFSGVVILLDKPFSIGDWI
;
A
#
# COMPACT_ATOMS: atom_id res chain seq x y z
N MET A 1 -55.71 -5.60 -38.13
CA MET A 1 -54.86 -5.15 -37.06
C MET A 1 -53.78 -4.28 -37.70
N ILE A 2 -54.08 -2.99 -37.89
CA ILE A 2 -53.21 -2.03 -38.59
C ILE A 2 -52.29 -1.43 -37.49
N PHE A 3 -51.07 -1.96 -37.35
CA PHE A 3 -50.02 -1.31 -36.57
C PHE A 3 -49.57 -0.06 -37.35
N THR A 4 -49.93 1.10 -36.89
CA THR A 4 -49.58 2.36 -37.54
C THR A 4 -48.11 2.65 -37.28
N ILE A 5 -47.38 3.07 -38.34
CA ILE A 5 -45.98 3.48 -38.33
C ILE A 5 -45.69 4.54 -37.22
N HIS A 6 -46.75 5.25 -36.81
CA HIS A 6 -46.72 6.25 -35.73
C HIS A 6 -46.43 5.64 -34.35
N ASP A 7 -46.91 4.42 -34.03
CA ASP A 7 -46.70 3.76 -32.74
C ASP A 7 -45.30 3.19 -32.63
N LEU A 8 -44.70 2.76 -33.75
CA LEU A 8 -43.30 2.36 -33.81
C LEU A 8 -42.31 3.53 -33.56
N GLY A 9 -42.61 4.70 -34.15
CA GLY A 9 -41.79 5.91 -33.96
C GLY A 9 -41.79 6.41 -32.51
N PHE A 10 -42.94 6.33 -31.84
CA PHE A 10 -43.04 6.74 -30.42
C PHE A 10 -42.33 5.76 -29.49
N SER A 11 -42.39 4.47 -29.76
CA SER A 11 -41.66 3.44 -28.99
C SER A 11 -40.15 3.54 -29.14
N ILE A 12 -39.64 3.80 -30.35
CA ILE A 12 -38.21 3.98 -30.62
C ILE A 12 -37.70 5.28 -29.97
N ALA A 13 -38.46 6.37 -30.04
CA ALA A 13 -38.10 7.63 -29.40
C ALA A 13 -38.08 7.52 -27.87
N GLY A 14 -39.00 6.76 -27.26
CA GLY A 14 -39.00 6.46 -25.83
C GLY A 14 -37.78 5.64 -25.42
N LEU A 15 -37.44 4.61 -26.18
CA LEU A 15 -36.23 3.78 -25.92
C LEU A 15 -34.92 4.57 -26.06
N LEU A 16 -34.84 5.48 -27.02
CA LEU A 16 -33.69 6.36 -27.18
C LEU A 16 -33.60 7.39 -26.05
N LEU A 17 -34.72 7.97 -25.61
CA LEU A 17 -34.77 8.89 -24.48
C LEU A 17 -34.36 8.21 -23.18
N GLU A 18 -34.84 6.99 -22.91
CA GLU A 18 -34.40 6.22 -21.73
C GLU A 18 -32.90 5.88 -21.78
N GLY A 19 -32.36 5.56 -22.95
CA GLY A 19 -30.94 5.33 -23.17
C GLY A 19 -30.09 6.57 -22.88
N TRP A 20 -30.52 7.74 -23.35
CA TRP A 20 -29.82 9.01 -23.09
C TRP A 20 -29.91 9.46 -21.64
N LEU A 21 -31.04 9.28 -20.99
CA LEU A 21 -31.21 9.57 -19.56
C LEU A 21 -30.34 8.67 -18.70
N ALA A 22 -30.28 7.38 -19.01
CA ALA A 22 -29.40 6.44 -18.30
C ALA A 22 -27.93 6.79 -18.51
N PHE A 23 -27.53 7.21 -19.70
CA PHE A 23 -26.17 7.67 -19.98
C PHE A 23 -25.84 8.96 -19.21
N ALA A 24 -26.73 9.94 -19.26
CA ALA A 24 -26.57 11.20 -18.51
C ALA A 24 -26.46 10.97 -17.00
N ALA A 25 -27.32 10.09 -16.45
CA ALA A 25 -27.27 9.71 -15.04
C ALA A 25 -25.90 9.09 -14.65
N ARG A 26 -25.35 8.22 -15.49
CA ARG A 26 -24.02 7.63 -15.28
C ARG A 26 -22.90 8.66 -15.34
N CYS A 27 -22.97 9.61 -16.27
CA CYS A 27 -22.02 10.72 -16.34
C CYS A 27 -22.05 11.60 -15.08
N VAL A 28 -23.27 11.90 -14.59
CA VAL A 28 -23.43 12.66 -13.33
C VAL A 28 -22.86 11.88 -12.15
N CYS A 29 -23.13 10.57 -12.06
CA CYS A 29 -22.54 9.71 -11.03
C CYS A 29 -21.00 9.69 -11.11
N ALA A 30 -20.43 9.59 -12.32
CA ALA A 30 -18.99 9.62 -12.52
C ALA A 30 -18.39 10.93 -12.02
N LEU A 31 -18.99 12.07 -12.36
CA LEU A 31 -18.56 13.39 -11.88
C LEU A 31 -18.69 13.51 -10.35
N ALA A 32 -19.77 13.01 -9.77
CA ALA A 32 -19.96 12.99 -8.31
C ALA A 32 -18.87 12.14 -7.61
N LEU A 33 -18.50 10.99 -8.16
CA LEU A 33 -17.44 10.12 -7.64
C LEU A 33 -16.06 10.77 -7.74
N LEU A 34 -15.76 11.45 -8.84
CA LEU A 34 -14.53 12.25 -8.98
C LEU A 34 -14.47 13.36 -7.94
N PHE A 35 -15.57 14.10 -7.78
CA PHE A 35 -15.66 15.16 -6.78
C PHE A 35 -15.51 14.62 -5.36
N ALA A 36 -16.17 13.50 -5.03
CA ALA A 36 -16.04 12.82 -3.75
C ALA A 36 -14.59 12.36 -3.48
N GLY A 37 -13.91 11.79 -4.46
CA GLY A 37 -12.50 11.41 -4.38
C GLY A 37 -11.59 12.62 -4.13
N TRP A 38 -11.84 13.74 -4.81
CA TRP A 38 -11.10 14.97 -4.61
C TRP A 38 -11.32 15.57 -3.22
N VAL A 39 -12.57 15.63 -2.77
CA VAL A 39 -12.93 16.10 -1.42
C VAL A 39 -12.29 15.21 -0.35
N CYS A 40 -12.36 13.89 -0.51
CA CYS A 40 -11.75 12.92 0.41
C CYS A 40 -10.23 13.10 0.49
N CYS A 41 -9.55 13.21 -0.66
CA CYS A 41 -8.11 13.49 -0.72
C CYS A 41 -7.76 14.80 0.00
N ARG A 42 -8.52 15.87 -0.26
CA ARG A 42 -8.31 17.17 0.36
C ARG A 42 -8.58 17.17 1.87
N TRP A 43 -9.62 16.43 2.30
CA TRP A 43 -9.98 16.28 3.70
C TRP A 43 -8.93 15.47 4.46
N LEU A 44 -8.47 14.35 3.88
CA LEU A 44 -7.36 13.55 4.41
C LEU A 44 -6.12 14.41 4.64
N ARG A 45 -5.66 15.14 3.61
CA ARG A 45 -4.47 15.99 3.70
C ARG A 45 -4.61 17.14 4.69
N LYS A 46 -5.78 17.81 4.74
CA LYS A 46 -5.94 19.06 5.50
C LYS A 46 -6.46 18.88 6.91
N LYS A 47 -7.27 17.82 7.16
CA LYS A 47 -7.93 17.65 8.46
C LYS A 47 -7.51 16.38 9.19
N LEU A 48 -7.47 15.24 8.52
CA LEU A 48 -7.26 13.97 9.20
C LEU A 48 -5.80 13.80 9.62
N PHE A 49 -4.86 13.91 8.68
CA PHE A 49 -3.45 13.70 8.97
C PHE A 49 -2.88 14.72 9.98
N PRO A 50 -3.12 16.04 9.87
CA PRO A 50 -2.64 16.98 10.88
C PRO A 50 -3.20 16.71 12.28
N ARG A 51 -4.48 16.31 12.38
CA ARG A 51 -5.09 15.98 13.67
C ARG A 51 -4.53 14.68 14.26
N LEU A 52 -4.30 13.65 13.44
CA LEU A 52 -3.68 12.40 13.88
C LEU A 52 -2.24 12.62 14.31
N LEU A 53 -1.47 13.40 13.55
CA LEU A 53 -0.10 13.77 13.89
C LEU A 53 -0.02 14.53 15.22
N GLN A 54 -0.93 15.46 15.48
CA GLN A 54 -0.98 16.19 16.76
C GLN A 54 -1.36 15.28 17.93
N ARG A 55 -2.22 14.27 17.70
CA ARG A 55 -2.67 13.34 18.76
C ARG A 55 -1.66 12.20 18.99
N SER A 56 -0.85 11.86 18.02
CA SER A 56 0.12 10.75 18.10
C SER A 56 1.42 11.12 18.83
N TRP A 57 1.53 12.31 19.40
CA TRP A 57 2.73 12.78 20.14
C TRP A 57 3.18 11.88 21.29
N HIS A 58 2.27 11.05 21.81
CA HIS A 58 2.57 10.19 22.96
C HIS A 58 3.33 8.90 22.61
N PHE A 59 3.41 8.51 21.32
CA PHE A 59 4.13 7.33 20.89
C PHE A 59 5.17 7.69 19.82
N ALA A 60 6.45 7.52 20.17
CA ALA A 60 7.59 7.87 19.30
C ALA A 60 7.54 7.21 17.90
N PHE A 61 6.83 6.09 17.76
CA PHE A 61 6.74 5.32 16.50
C PHE A 61 5.56 5.68 15.61
N THR A 62 4.48 6.19 16.17
CA THR A 62 3.26 6.46 15.40
C THR A 62 3.38 7.70 14.54
N HIS A 63 4.15 8.69 14.97
CA HIS A 63 4.34 9.94 14.23
C HIS A 63 5.03 9.73 12.87
N PRO A 64 6.22 9.10 12.76
CA PRO A 64 6.87 8.90 11.47
C PRO A 64 6.13 7.90 10.57
N LEU A 65 5.40 6.92 11.13
CA LEU A 65 4.50 6.05 10.35
C LEU A 65 3.38 6.83 9.69
N LEU A 66 2.65 7.63 10.46
CA LEU A 66 1.57 8.46 9.95
C LEU A 66 2.06 9.46 8.89
N GLU A 67 3.22 10.04 9.10
CA GLU A 67 3.84 10.97 8.16
C GLU A 67 4.19 10.28 6.84
N SER A 68 4.79 9.09 6.88
CA SER A 68 5.17 8.30 5.71
C SER A 68 3.96 7.88 4.87
N PHE A 69 2.82 7.55 5.51
CA PHE A 69 1.60 7.12 4.84
C PHE A 69 0.63 8.25 4.51
N ALA A 70 0.82 9.46 5.03
CA ALA A 70 -0.07 10.59 4.79
C ALA A 70 -0.19 10.95 3.30
N SER A 71 0.93 11.02 2.61
CA SER A 71 0.97 11.35 1.17
C SER A 71 0.43 10.21 0.29
N PRO A 72 0.85 8.94 0.46
CA PRO A 72 0.28 7.80 -0.27
C PRO A 72 -1.22 7.63 -0.06
N ALA A 73 -1.71 7.70 1.18
CA ALA A 73 -3.12 7.50 1.51
C ALA A 73 -4.03 8.53 0.82
N ALA A 74 -3.63 9.80 0.81
CA ALA A 74 -4.38 10.84 0.11
C ALA A 74 -4.39 10.62 -1.40
N ARG A 75 -3.29 10.14 -1.99
CA ARG A 75 -3.22 9.77 -3.41
C ARG A 75 -4.10 8.56 -3.72
N ILE A 76 -4.10 7.54 -2.86
CA ILE A 76 -4.97 6.36 -2.99
C ILE A 76 -6.44 6.79 -3.04
N ALA A 77 -6.89 7.66 -2.14
CA ALA A 77 -8.27 8.17 -2.15
C ALA A 77 -8.64 8.86 -3.47
N TRP A 78 -7.74 9.64 -4.04
CA TRP A 78 -7.93 10.29 -5.33
C TRP A 78 -8.03 9.29 -6.49
N TYR A 79 -7.07 8.36 -6.60
CA TYR A 79 -7.08 7.34 -7.66
C TYR A 79 -8.24 6.36 -7.54
N THR A 80 -8.70 6.06 -6.31
CA THR A 80 -9.93 5.28 -6.09
C THR A 80 -11.16 6.01 -6.65
N GLY A 81 -11.25 7.33 -6.45
CA GLY A 81 -12.31 8.15 -7.04
C GLY A 81 -12.29 8.11 -8.57
N ILE A 82 -11.11 8.21 -9.19
CA ILE A 82 -10.95 8.10 -10.66
C ILE A 82 -11.35 6.70 -11.13
N TYR A 83 -10.90 5.65 -10.47
CA TYR A 83 -11.25 4.26 -10.81
C TYR A 83 -12.76 4.02 -10.77
N LEU A 84 -13.44 4.45 -9.71
CA LEU A 84 -14.88 4.30 -9.55
C LEU A 84 -15.65 5.12 -10.59
N ALA A 85 -15.21 6.32 -10.88
CA ALA A 85 -15.80 7.16 -11.92
C ALA A 85 -15.67 6.51 -13.30
N LEU A 86 -14.49 6.01 -13.66
CA LEU A 86 -14.27 5.30 -14.91
C LEU A 86 -15.10 4.02 -15.00
N ARG A 87 -15.24 3.28 -13.90
CA ARG A 87 -16.03 2.04 -13.85
C ARG A 87 -17.53 2.29 -13.99
N SER A 88 -18.04 3.46 -13.60
CA SER A 88 -19.47 3.82 -13.72
C SER A 88 -19.89 4.14 -15.15
N LEU A 89 -18.95 4.42 -16.04
CA LEU A 89 -19.23 4.69 -17.46
C LEU A 89 -19.50 3.39 -18.24
N PRO A 90 -20.44 3.40 -19.18
CA PRO A 90 -20.74 2.24 -20.03
C PRO A 90 -19.68 2.10 -21.12
N TRP A 91 -18.66 1.29 -20.86
CA TRP A 91 -17.63 1.02 -21.85
C TRP A 91 -18.12 -0.02 -22.88
N ALA A 92 -18.11 0.36 -24.16
CA ALA A 92 -18.44 -0.53 -25.25
C ALA A 92 -17.31 -1.52 -25.61
N ILE A 93 -16.10 -1.33 -25.03
CA ILE A 93 -14.92 -2.13 -25.32
C ILE A 93 -14.89 -3.35 -24.40
N PRO A 94 -15.02 -4.59 -24.93
CA PRO A 94 -14.91 -5.80 -24.13
C PRO A 94 -13.48 -5.90 -23.53
N GLY A 95 -13.41 -6.22 -22.23
CA GLY A 95 -12.13 -6.34 -21.51
C GLY A 95 -11.62 -5.04 -20.87
N PHE A 96 -12.11 -3.87 -21.23
CA PHE A 96 -11.68 -2.60 -20.63
C PHE A 96 -11.86 -2.55 -19.10
N PRO A 97 -12.97 -3.01 -18.51
CA PRO A 97 -13.13 -3.02 -17.05
C PRO A 97 -12.10 -3.90 -16.32
N ALA A 98 -11.70 -5.02 -16.94
CA ALA A 98 -10.67 -5.91 -16.41
C ALA A 98 -9.28 -5.26 -16.46
N LEU A 99 -8.96 -4.61 -17.59
CA LEU A 99 -7.73 -3.85 -17.72
C LEU A 99 -7.66 -2.69 -16.71
N LEU A 100 -8.74 -1.96 -16.56
CA LEU A 100 -8.85 -0.85 -15.60
C LEU A 100 -8.63 -1.33 -14.16
N LEU A 101 -9.21 -2.47 -13.78
CA LEU A 101 -8.99 -3.08 -12.47
C LEU A 101 -7.54 -3.49 -12.27
N LYS A 102 -6.91 -4.08 -13.29
CA LYS A 102 -5.52 -4.51 -13.28
C LYS A 102 -4.58 -3.31 -13.06
N VAL A 103 -4.75 -2.25 -13.84
CA VAL A 103 -3.97 -1.01 -13.70
C VAL A 103 -4.18 -0.37 -12.33
N TYR A 104 -5.42 -0.34 -11.83
CA TYR A 104 -5.74 0.19 -10.51
C TYR A 104 -5.04 -0.59 -9.39
N ARG A 105 -5.02 -1.93 -9.45
CA ARG A 105 -4.31 -2.78 -8.47
C ARG A 105 -2.81 -2.52 -8.48
N MET A 106 -2.18 -2.45 -9.65
CA MET A 106 -0.75 -2.11 -9.77
C MET A 106 -0.45 -0.74 -9.15
N LEU A 107 -1.31 0.25 -9.41
CA LEU A 107 -1.16 1.59 -8.85
C LEU A 107 -1.29 1.59 -7.32
N LEU A 108 -2.25 0.82 -6.77
CA LEU A 108 -2.40 0.65 -5.32
C LEU A 108 -1.14 0.07 -4.69
N VAL A 109 -0.62 -1.03 -5.25
CA VAL A 109 0.61 -1.67 -4.76
C VAL A 109 1.77 -0.68 -4.79
N PHE A 110 1.94 0.06 -5.88
CA PHE A 110 2.97 1.08 -6.01
C PHE A 110 2.83 2.19 -4.96
N LEU A 111 1.62 2.72 -4.74
CA LEU A 111 1.38 3.77 -3.76
C LEU A 111 1.58 3.30 -2.32
N ILE A 112 1.13 2.10 -1.99
CA ILE A 112 1.38 1.48 -0.68
C ILE A 112 2.88 1.26 -0.50
N GLY A 113 3.55 0.74 -1.53
CA GLY A 113 5.00 0.53 -1.53
C GLY A 113 5.79 1.82 -1.30
N THR A 114 5.37 2.95 -1.89
CA THR A 114 5.99 4.25 -1.59
C THR A 114 5.82 4.66 -0.12
N GLY A 115 4.69 4.33 0.51
CA GLY A 115 4.49 4.54 1.94
C GLY A 115 5.48 3.75 2.79
N PHE A 116 5.61 2.46 2.52
CA PHE A 116 6.60 1.61 3.20
C PHE A 116 8.03 2.06 2.91
N TYR A 117 8.34 2.44 1.68
CA TYR A 117 9.69 2.92 1.32
C TYR A 117 10.09 4.15 2.13
N HIS A 118 9.18 5.11 2.33
CA HIS A 118 9.41 6.29 3.17
C HIS A 118 9.39 5.99 4.67
N ALA A 119 8.77 4.89 5.09
CA ALA A 119 8.75 4.44 6.48
C ALA A 119 10.08 3.80 6.94
N SER A 120 11.08 3.65 6.07
CA SER A 120 12.38 3.04 6.40
C SER A 120 13.10 3.72 7.58
N GLY A 121 12.96 5.03 7.72
CA GLY A 121 13.52 5.79 8.86
C GLY A 121 13.02 5.33 10.22
N ILE A 122 11.87 4.64 10.29
CA ILE A 122 11.29 4.13 11.54
C ILE A 122 12.11 2.95 12.08
N ALA A 123 12.58 2.06 11.20
CA ALA A 123 13.45 0.96 11.60
C ALA A 123 14.75 1.47 12.23
N ALA A 124 15.31 2.55 11.67
CA ALA A 124 16.47 3.24 12.22
C ALA A 124 16.18 3.88 13.59
N LEU A 125 15.00 4.49 13.77
CA LEU A 125 14.57 5.07 15.05
C LEU A 125 14.33 4.01 16.12
N LEU A 126 13.75 2.86 15.77
CA LEU A 126 13.52 1.72 16.67
C LEU A 126 14.86 1.20 17.22
N LEU A 127 15.85 1.02 16.35
CA LEU A 127 17.15 0.53 16.72
C LEU A 127 17.96 1.58 17.49
N ALA A 128 17.83 2.86 17.13
CA ALA A 128 18.50 3.95 17.85
C ALA A 128 17.94 4.19 19.25
N SER A 129 16.68 3.77 19.53
CA SER A 129 16.11 3.86 20.88
C SER A 129 16.58 2.74 21.81
N SER A 130 17.17 1.67 21.28
CA SER A 130 17.55 0.48 22.05
C SER A 130 18.95 0.58 22.69
N SER A 131 19.88 1.32 22.10
CA SER A 131 21.21 1.56 22.70
C SER A 131 21.90 2.79 22.11
N GLU A 132 22.65 3.52 22.94
CA GLU A 132 23.45 4.69 22.50
C GLU A 132 24.55 4.31 21.50
N GLU A 133 25.11 3.12 21.59
CA GLU A 133 26.14 2.62 20.66
C GLU A 133 25.57 2.45 19.22
N VAL A 134 24.35 1.92 19.06
CA VAL A 134 23.70 1.79 17.76
C VAL A 134 23.37 3.16 17.18
N ARG A 135 22.97 4.11 18.01
CA ARG A 135 22.69 5.50 17.62
C ARG A 135 23.93 6.21 17.05
N THR A 136 25.09 5.89 17.57
CA THR A 136 26.37 6.51 17.16
C THR A 136 26.88 5.90 15.84
N ASN A 137 26.50 4.66 15.52
CA ASN A 137 26.99 3.95 14.34
C ASN A 137 26.12 4.23 13.09
N ARG A 138 26.36 5.38 12.45
CA ARG A 138 25.65 5.81 11.23
C ARG A 138 25.73 4.80 10.09
N THR A 139 26.81 4.04 10.00
CA THR A 139 27.02 3.04 8.95
C THR A 139 26.04 1.89 9.09
N LEU A 140 25.85 1.37 10.30
CA LEU A 140 24.89 0.29 10.58
C LEU A 140 23.45 0.72 10.25
N LEU A 141 23.05 1.91 10.69
CA LEU A 141 21.72 2.44 10.40
C LEU A 141 21.48 2.60 8.90
N THR A 142 22.49 3.06 8.17
CA THR A 142 22.40 3.21 6.71
C THR A 142 22.31 1.86 6.00
N LEU A 143 23.03 0.84 6.47
CA LEU A 143 22.94 -0.52 5.90
C LEU A 143 21.56 -1.13 6.12
N LEU A 144 20.99 -0.99 7.32
CA LEU A 144 19.65 -1.49 7.65
C LEU A 144 18.56 -0.75 6.84
N ASP A 145 18.66 0.56 6.68
CA ASP A 145 17.76 1.36 5.84
C ASP A 145 17.80 0.89 4.39
N LYS A 146 19.00 0.68 3.83
CA LYS A 146 19.15 0.17 2.47
C LYS A 146 18.60 -1.25 2.31
N ALA A 147 18.91 -2.16 3.27
CA ALA A 147 18.39 -3.53 3.24
C ALA A 147 16.86 -3.55 3.28
N TYR A 148 16.25 -2.77 4.16
CA TYR A 148 14.80 -2.60 4.22
C TYR A 148 14.19 -2.11 2.90
N LYS A 149 14.78 -1.05 2.30
CA LYS A 149 14.34 -0.49 1.03
C LYS A 149 14.42 -1.51 -0.12
N ILE A 150 15.50 -2.31 -0.16
CA ILE A 150 15.64 -3.38 -1.15
C ILE A 150 14.50 -4.39 -1.01
N VAL A 151 14.19 -4.85 0.21
CA VAL A 151 13.10 -5.79 0.47
C VAL A 151 11.75 -5.20 0.02
N VAL A 152 11.45 -3.95 0.36
CA VAL A 152 10.20 -3.29 -0.05
C VAL A 152 10.10 -3.20 -1.57
N VAL A 153 11.18 -2.81 -2.26
CA VAL A 153 11.20 -2.70 -3.73
C VAL A 153 11.01 -4.07 -4.39
N LEU A 154 11.66 -5.12 -3.87
CA LEU A 154 11.52 -6.48 -4.38
C LEU A 154 10.09 -7.00 -4.21
N LEU A 155 9.48 -6.83 -3.04
CA LEU A 155 8.10 -7.26 -2.77
C LEU A 155 7.09 -6.52 -3.66
N CYS A 156 7.20 -5.21 -3.75
CA CYS A 156 6.32 -4.40 -4.59
C CYS A 156 6.52 -4.74 -6.07
N GLY A 157 7.75 -4.87 -6.52
CA GLY A 157 8.08 -5.23 -7.90
C GLY A 157 7.54 -6.62 -8.27
N ALA A 158 7.72 -7.62 -7.41
CA ALA A 158 7.17 -8.96 -7.61
C ALA A 158 5.64 -8.94 -7.69
N THR A 159 4.96 -8.20 -6.80
CA THR A 159 3.50 -8.09 -6.81
C THR A 159 2.99 -7.41 -8.08
N ILE A 160 3.63 -6.33 -8.52
CA ILE A 160 3.28 -5.64 -9.78
C ILE A 160 3.53 -6.55 -10.99
N ALA A 161 4.63 -7.29 -11.01
CA ALA A 161 4.94 -8.25 -12.06
C ALA A 161 3.90 -9.38 -12.12
N GLN A 162 3.45 -9.89 -10.96
CA GLN A 162 2.39 -10.89 -10.86
C GLN A 162 1.05 -10.37 -11.39
N GLU A 163 0.65 -9.16 -11.03
CA GLU A 163 -0.56 -8.51 -11.56
C GLU A 163 -0.44 -8.25 -13.08
N SER A 164 0.79 -8.04 -13.60
CA SER A 164 1.05 -7.93 -15.04
C SER A 164 0.86 -9.25 -15.78
N GLY A 165 0.81 -10.38 -15.07
CA GLY A 165 0.70 -11.73 -15.63
C GLY A 165 2.04 -12.39 -15.89
N LEU A 166 3.13 -11.85 -15.35
CA LEU A 166 4.45 -12.48 -15.43
C LEU A 166 4.56 -13.62 -14.41
N PRO A 167 5.19 -14.73 -14.76
CA PRO A 167 5.43 -15.86 -13.86
C PRO A 167 6.54 -15.50 -12.85
N VAL A 168 6.17 -14.88 -11.72
CA VAL A 168 7.12 -14.47 -10.68
C VAL A 168 7.57 -15.59 -9.75
N GLY A 169 7.00 -16.79 -9.88
CA GLY A 169 7.27 -17.93 -9.00
C GLY A 169 8.77 -18.26 -8.90
N SER A 170 9.50 -18.24 -10.01
CA SER A 170 10.94 -18.48 -10.04
C SER A 170 11.74 -17.38 -9.34
N ILE A 171 11.32 -16.12 -9.47
CA ILE A 171 11.96 -14.98 -8.80
C ILE A 171 11.77 -15.07 -7.29
N VAL A 172 10.55 -15.38 -6.85
CA VAL A 172 10.22 -15.57 -5.42
C VAL A 172 10.97 -16.75 -4.84
N ALA A 173 11.03 -17.88 -5.57
CA ALA A 173 11.79 -19.06 -5.16
C ALA A 173 13.29 -18.76 -5.02
N SER A 174 13.87 -18.04 -5.99
CA SER A 174 15.29 -17.61 -5.95
C SER A 174 15.56 -16.67 -4.76
N ALA A 175 14.68 -15.71 -4.52
CA ALA A 175 14.79 -14.83 -3.35
C ALA A 175 14.67 -15.62 -2.03
N GLY A 176 13.83 -16.64 -1.98
CA GLY A 176 13.71 -17.55 -0.86
C GLY A 176 15.00 -18.35 -0.59
N LEU A 177 15.66 -18.84 -1.64
CA LEU A 177 16.96 -19.52 -1.54
C LEU A 177 18.05 -18.56 -0.99
N VAL A 178 18.11 -17.34 -1.48
CA VAL A 178 19.03 -16.31 -0.94
C VAL A 178 18.72 -16.04 0.54
N GLY A 179 17.43 -15.92 0.90
CA GLY A 179 17.01 -15.74 2.29
C GLY A 179 17.42 -16.91 3.17
N LEU A 180 17.26 -18.16 2.70
CA LEU A 180 17.71 -19.37 3.40
C LEU A 180 19.23 -19.34 3.63
N THR A 181 20.01 -19.02 2.61
CA THR A 181 21.47 -18.96 2.71
C THR A 181 21.92 -17.92 3.75
N ILE A 182 21.30 -16.72 3.74
CA ILE A 182 21.57 -15.68 4.74
C ILE A 182 21.16 -16.17 6.13
N SER A 183 20.02 -16.82 6.27
CA SER A 183 19.53 -17.37 7.54
C SER A 183 20.49 -18.42 8.13
N LEU A 184 20.98 -19.33 7.29
CA LEU A 184 21.98 -20.32 7.71
C LEU A 184 23.31 -19.67 8.12
N ALA A 185 23.74 -18.65 7.38
CA ALA A 185 24.97 -17.91 7.74
C ALA A 185 24.81 -17.13 9.07
N ALA A 186 23.60 -16.66 9.39
CA ALA A 186 23.30 -15.93 10.62
C ALA A 186 22.92 -16.85 11.81
N GLN A 187 22.84 -18.18 11.61
CA GLN A 187 22.31 -19.12 12.59
C GLN A 187 23.04 -19.06 13.95
N ASP A 188 24.36 -18.97 13.93
CA ASP A 188 25.14 -18.95 15.18
C ASP A 188 25.00 -17.64 15.92
N MET A 189 24.86 -16.51 15.20
CA MET A 189 24.51 -15.22 15.80
C MET A 189 23.15 -15.29 16.52
N ALA A 190 22.15 -15.89 15.85
CA ALA A 190 20.82 -16.05 16.43
C ALA A 190 20.86 -16.95 17.69
N LYS A 191 21.58 -18.07 17.64
CA LYS A 191 21.77 -18.95 18.82
C LYS A 191 22.38 -18.20 20.01
N ASN A 192 23.45 -17.46 19.78
CA ASN A 192 24.12 -16.67 20.82
C ASN A 192 23.21 -15.59 21.40
N PHE A 193 22.45 -14.90 20.55
CA PHE A 193 21.47 -13.91 20.98
C PHE A 193 20.39 -14.54 21.88
N PHE A 194 19.76 -15.64 21.44
CA PHE A 194 18.72 -16.30 22.22
C PHE A 194 19.27 -16.90 23.52
N SER A 195 20.48 -17.46 23.50
CA SER A 195 21.13 -17.91 24.73
C SER A 195 21.33 -16.77 25.74
N GLY A 196 21.75 -15.60 25.27
CA GLY A 196 21.84 -14.41 26.12
C GLY A 196 20.49 -13.98 26.69
N VAL A 197 19.43 -14.01 25.88
CA VAL A 197 18.06 -13.69 26.34
C VAL A 197 17.60 -14.68 27.40
N VAL A 198 17.85 -16.00 27.22
CA VAL A 198 17.50 -17.03 28.22
C VAL A 198 18.23 -16.80 29.53
N ILE A 199 19.52 -16.49 29.51
CA ILE A 199 20.30 -16.16 30.72
C ILE A 199 19.71 -14.95 31.47
N LEU A 200 19.24 -13.93 30.72
CA LEU A 200 18.61 -12.74 31.32
C LEU A 200 17.24 -13.04 31.93
N LEU A 201 16.48 -13.98 31.35
CA LEU A 201 15.14 -14.35 31.83
C LEU A 201 15.21 -15.33 33.02
N ASP A 202 16.00 -16.39 32.90
CA ASP A 202 16.08 -17.46 33.88
C ASP A 202 16.98 -17.09 35.05
N LYS A 203 17.92 -16.09 34.88
CA LYS A 203 18.86 -15.62 35.88
C LYS A 203 19.55 -16.76 36.66
N PRO A 204 20.17 -17.73 35.94
CA PRO A 204 20.81 -18.87 36.59
C PRO A 204 21.99 -18.44 37.49
N PHE A 205 22.52 -17.25 37.28
CA PHE A 205 23.55 -16.59 38.12
C PHE A 205 23.33 -15.06 38.14
N SER A 206 23.74 -14.41 39.21
CA SER A 206 23.65 -12.98 39.39
C SER A 206 25.05 -12.34 39.46
N ILE A 207 25.10 -11.02 39.27
CA ILE A 207 26.37 -10.29 39.39
C ILE A 207 26.86 -10.41 40.83
N GLY A 208 28.03 -11.01 40.99
CA GLY A 208 28.66 -11.30 42.29
C GLY A 208 28.67 -12.80 42.65
N ASP A 209 28.01 -13.66 41.88
CA ASP A 209 28.07 -15.11 42.10
C ASP A 209 29.40 -15.68 41.58
N TRP A 210 29.95 -16.65 42.30
CA TRP A 210 31.09 -17.43 41.84
C TRP A 210 30.61 -18.52 40.89
N ILE A 211 31.12 -18.54 39.65
CA ILE A 211 30.82 -19.51 38.60
C ILE A 211 32.09 -20.20 38.10
#